data_7a341fd74f36eff8d59b7b2cf2217885
#
_entry.id   7a341fd74f36eff8d59b7b2cf2217885
#
_cell.length_a   1.000
_cell.length_b   1.000
_cell.length_c   1.000
_cell.angle_alpha   90.00
_cell.angle_beta   90.00
_cell.angle_gamma   90.00
#
_symmetry.space_group_name_H-M   'P 1'
#
loop_
_entity.id
_entity.type
_entity.pdbx_description
1 polymer ?
#
loop_
_entity_poly.entity_id
_entity_poly.type
_entity_poly.pdbx_seq_one_letter_code
_entity_poly.pdbx_strand_id
1 'polypeptide(L)'
;FWAAWSGHRVSLASAHLRGLPIVVIEGDAGDDVPRILLDNREAQRTAAAHVRSLGHTDVAIVTLRTSAAFAGGWIDDDTEITIDVTRERLHGARDVYPNAPALATAGSSIDQGLSAGRVLFADPARRPTAVIAQSDLLAAGVIRAAEEAGLSVPGDVSVTGFDGVPVDGLSPYELTTLVQQGA
;
A
#
# COMPACT_ATOMS: atom_id res chain seq x y z
N PHE A 1 -8.51 6.48 -25.19
CA PHE A 1 -8.41 6.53 -23.70
C PHE A 1 -6.97 6.21 -23.31
N TRP A 2 -6.30 7.15 -22.69
CA TRP A 2 -5.01 6.91 -22.03
C TRP A 2 -5.25 7.05 -20.53
N ALA A 3 -5.13 5.96 -19.78
CA ALA A 3 -5.02 6.00 -18.33
C ALA A 3 -3.53 6.11 -17.98
N ALA A 4 -3.12 7.18 -17.36
CA ALA A 4 -1.78 7.31 -16.80
C ALA A 4 -1.84 6.92 -15.32
N TRP A 5 -1.42 5.71 -15.01
CA TRP A 5 -1.22 5.24 -13.65
C TRP A 5 0.25 5.39 -13.31
N SER A 6 0.64 6.49 -12.73
CA SER A 6 1.94 6.64 -12.08
C SER A 6 1.98 7.98 -11.34
N GLY A 7 2.53 8.00 -10.14
CA GLY A 7 2.82 9.20 -9.37
C GLY A 7 3.89 10.11 -9.99
N HIS A 8 3.94 10.17 -11.30
CA HIS A 8 4.71 11.15 -12.05
C HIS A 8 3.75 12.21 -12.54
N ARG A 9 4.09 13.47 -12.37
CA ARG A 9 3.52 14.53 -13.20
C ARG A 9 3.71 14.13 -14.66
N VAL A 10 2.73 13.45 -15.21
CA VAL A 10 2.69 13.23 -16.64
C VAL A 10 2.66 14.62 -17.24
N SER A 11 3.54 14.91 -18.18
CA SER A 11 3.45 16.13 -18.96
C SER A 11 2.14 16.06 -19.77
N LEU A 12 1.04 16.47 -19.15
CA LEU A 12 -0.28 16.59 -19.77
C LEU A 12 -0.25 17.56 -20.95
N ALA A 13 0.79 18.41 -21.02
CA ALA A 13 1.02 19.32 -22.11
C ALA A 13 0.97 18.65 -23.49
N SER A 14 1.54 17.46 -23.63
CA SER A 14 1.54 16.75 -24.93
C SER A 14 0.17 16.23 -25.34
N ALA A 15 -0.68 15.85 -24.40
CA ALA A 15 -2.04 15.37 -24.69
C ALA A 15 -3.01 16.54 -24.86
N HIS A 16 -2.85 17.62 -24.10
CA HIS A 16 -3.62 18.87 -24.23
C HIS A 16 -3.39 19.53 -25.60
N LEU A 17 -2.14 19.54 -26.07
CA LEU A 17 -1.79 20.06 -27.40
C LEU A 17 -2.42 19.27 -28.56
N ARG A 18 -2.91 18.05 -28.31
CA ARG A 18 -3.59 17.20 -29.31
C ARG A 18 -5.11 17.27 -29.23
N GLY A 19 -5.69 18.05 -28.31
CA GLY A 19 -7.15 18.16 -28.15
C GLY A 19 -7.83 16.85 -27.73
N LEU A 20 -7.13 15.94 -27.10
CA LEU A 20 -7.68 14.67 -26.65
C LEU A 20 -8.43 14.83 -25.32
N PRO A 21 -9.60 14.18 -25.13
CA PRO A 21 -10.25 14.13 -23.84
C PRO A 21 -9.40 13.35 -22.83
N ILE A 22 -9.10 13.97 -21.70
CA ILE A 22 -8.26 13.40 -20.64
C ILE A 22 -9.08 13.32 -19.36
N VAL A 23 -9.01 12.18 -18.66
CA VAL A 23 -9.46 11.99 -17.28
C VAL A 23 -8.30 11.40 -16.52
N VAL A 24 -7.96 11.97 -15.37
CA VAL A 24 -6.92 11.43 -14.50
C VAL A 24 -7.54 10.64 -13.36
N ILE A 25 -7.04 9.43 -13.14
CA ILE A 25 -7.45 8.57 -12.03
C ILE A 25 -6.30 8.57 -11.03
N GLU A 26 -6.57 8.99 -9.80
CA GLU A 26 -5.61 9.00 -8.68
C GLU A 26 -4.28 9.70 -9.01
N GLY A 27 -4.34 10.98 -9.31
CA GLY A 27 -3.15 11.79 -9.59
C GLY A 27 -3.43 13.27 -9.58
N ASP A 28 -2.37 14.07 -9.51
CA ASP A 28 -2.46 15.51 -9.67
C ASP A 28 -2.39 15.88 -11.16
N ALA A 29 -3.47 16.47 -11.64
CA ALA A 29 -3.62 16.88 -13.04
C ALA A 29 -3.77 18.39 -13.21
N GLY A 30 -3.73 19.15 -12.10
CA GLY A 30 -4.15 20.55 -12.09
C GLY A 30 -5.67 20.70 -12.12
N ASP A 31 -6.14 21.94 -12.01
CA ASP A 31 -7.57 22.24 -11.80
C ASP A 31 -8.43 22.07 -13.05
N ASP A 32 -7.82 22.09 -14.24
CA ASP A 32 -8.53 22.08 -15.52
C ASP A 32 -8.79 20.68 -16.09
N VAL A 33 -8.31 19.62 -15.44
CA VAL A 33 -8.47 18.23 -15.92
C VAL A 33 -9.42 17.46 -15.01
N PRO A 34 -10.48 16.85 -15.55
CA PRO A 34 -11.36 15.99 -14.75
C PRO A 34 -10.60 14.87 -14.04
N ARG A 35 -10.90 14.68 -12.76
CA ARG A 35 -10.24 13.66 -11.92
C ARG A 35 -11.26 12.72 -11.30
N ILE A 36 -10.86 11.45 -11.18
CA ILE A 36 -11.55 10.46 -10.35
C ILE A 36 -10.60 10.18 -9.18
N LEU A 37 -11.04 10.48 -7.98
CA LEU A 37 -10.30 10.23 -6.74
C LEU A 37 -11.00 9.14 -5.94
N LEU A 38 -10.22 8.24 -5.37
CA LEU A 38 -10.67 7.27 -4.38
C LEU A 38 -10.40 7.84 -2.98
N ASP A 39 -11.25 7.54 -2.02
CA ASP A 39 -11.00 7.89 -0.63
C ASP A 39 -10.01 6.91 0.01
N ASN A 40 -8.76 6.99 -0.44
CA ASN A 40 -7.67 6.12 -0.01
C ASN A 40 -7.44 6.19 1.50
N ARG A 41 -7.61 7.37 2.12
CA ARG A 41 -7.42 7.55 3.54
C ARG A 41 -8.49 6.83 4.35
N GLU A 42 -9.76 7.05 4.03
CA GLU A 42 -10.87 6.41 4.74
C GLU A 42 -10.88 4.90 4.51
N ALA A 43 -10.59 4.46 3.30
CA ALA A 43 -10.48 3.04 2.98
C ALA A 43 -9.38 2.37 3.83
N GLN A 44 -8.15 2.93 3.84
CA GLN A 44 -7.07 2.35 4.64
C GLN A 44 -7.33 2.46 6.15
N ARG A 45 -7.98 3.53 6.60
CA ARG A 45 -8.43 3.68 7.99
C ARG A 45 -9.39 2.55 8.39
N THR A 46 -10.29 2.18 7.49
CA THR A 46 -11.25 1.07 7.70
C THR A 46 -10.51 -0.26 7.86
N ALA A 47 -9.53 -0.57 7.01
CA ALA A 47 -8.71 -1.77 7.14
C ALA A 47 -7.94 -1.78 8.48
N ALA A 48 -7.33 -0.66 8.84
CA ALA A 48 -6.61 -0.52 10.10
C ALA A 48 -7.54 -0.67 11.32
N ALA A 49 -8.74 -0.11 11.27
CA ALA A 49 -9.74 -0.25 12.32
C ALA A 49 -10.20 -1.72 12.49
N HIS A 50 -10.33 -2.44 11.37
CA HIS A 50 -10.60 -3.88 11.41
C HIS A 50 -9.48 -4.64 12.13
N VAL A 51 -8.21 -4.42 11.77
CA VAL A 51 -7.05 -5.01 12.44
C VAL A 51 -7.06 -4.71 13.94
N ARG A 52 -7.40 -3.46 14.32
CA ARG A 52 -7.51 -3.07 15.73
C ARG A 52 -8.65 -3.78 16.45
N SER A 53 -9.80 -3.99 15.78
CA SER A 53 -10.94 -4.67 16.37
C SER A 53 -10.66 -6.14 16.69
N LEU A 54 -9.66 -6.74 16.03
CA LEU A 54 -9.16 -8.08 16.29
C LEU A 54 -8.15 -8.14 17.46
N GLY A 55 -7.84 -7.00 18.09
CA GLY A 55 -6.98 -6.92 19.26
C GLY A 55 -5.49 -6.66 18.97
N HIS A 56 -5.09 -6.46 17.72
CA HIS A 56 -3.70 -6.17 17.38
C HIS A 56 -3.30 -4.77 17.86
N THR A 57 -2.18 -4.70 18.59
CA THR A 57 -1.57 -3.44 19.08
C THR A 57 -0.18 -3.23 18.52
N ASP A 58 0.52 -4.31 18.18
CA ASP A 58 1.85 -4.29 17.59
C ASP A 58 1.72 -4.54 16.08
N VAL A 59 1.73 -3.44 15.32
CA VAL A 59 1.40 -3.42 13.89
C VAL A 59 2.49 -2.70 13.11
N ALA A 60 2.86 -3.24 11.95
CA ALA A 60 3.70 -2.56 10.98
C ALA A 60 2.90 -2.25 9.70
N ILE A 61 3.33 -1.21 8.98
CA ILE A 61 2.73 -0.79 7.72
C ILE A 61 3.75 -1.04 6.60
N VAL A 62 3.35 -1.70 5.51
CA VAL A 62 4.15 -1.83 4.29
C VAL A 62 3.52 -0.95 3.22
N THR A 63 4.26 0.10 2.81
CA THR A 63 3.73 1.09 1.88
C THR A 63 4.23 0.87 0.45
N LEU A 64 3.53 1.45 -0.50
CA LEU A 64 4.02 1.69 -1.84
C LEU A 64 5.22 2.65 -1.79
N ARG A 65 5.85 2.91 -2.95
CA ARG A 65 6.93 3.91 -3.03
C ARG A 65 6.44 5.28 -2.55
N THR A 66 7.32 6.04 -1.90
CA THR A 66 6.98 7.40 -1.40
C THR A 66 7.22 8.47 -2.46
N SER A 67 8.20 8.27 -3.33
CA SER A 67 8.52 9.18 -4.43
C SER A 67 9.16 8.42 -5.59
N ALA A 68 9.35 9.09 -6.71
CA ALA A 68 10.00 8.50 -7.89
C ALA A 68 11.47 8.11 -7.63
N ALA A 69 12.14 8.83 -6.75
CA ALA A 69 13.56 8.65 -6.44
C ALA A 69 13.83 7.71 -5.25
N PHE A 70 12.81 7.40 -4.45
CA PHE A 70 12.98 6.61 -3.23
C PHE A 70 13.05 5.11 -3.54
N ALA A 71 14.16 4.48 -3.17
CA ALA A 71 14.41 3.07 -3.46
C ALA A 71 13.80 2.08 -2.44
N GLY A 72 13.11 2.58 -1.41
CA GLY A 72 12.55 1.79 -0.31
C GLY A 72 13.37 1.94 0.98
N GLY A 73 12.71 1.70 2.12
CA GLY A 73 13.30 1.81 3.46
C GLY A 73 12.28 2.27 4.50
N TRP A 74 12.74 2.40 5.75
CA TRP A 74 11.89 2.91 6.82
C TRP A 74 11.49 4.37 6.58
N ILE A 75 10.23 4.67 6.82
CA ILE A 75 9.68 6.02 6.75
C ILE A 75 9.90 6.69 8.11
N ASP A 76 10.62 7.78 8.09
CA ASP A 76 10.85 8.70 9.21
C ASP A 76 10.22 10.08 8.94
N ASP A 77 10.46 11.02 9.85
CA ASP A 77 9.89 12.37 9.77
C ASP A 77 10.46 13.18 8.58
N ASP A 78 11.68 12.84 8.12
CA ASP A 78 12.35 13.50 7.01
C ASP A 78 12.01 12.86 5.65
N THR A 79 11.26 11.74 5.64
CA THR A 79 10.92 11.03 4.42
C THR A 79 9.89 11.80 3.61
N GLU A 80 10.28 12.25 2.42
CA GLU A 80 9.38 12.95 1.51
C GLU A 80 8.41 11.96 0.83
N ILE A 81 7.10 12.24 0.93
CA ILE A 81 6.04 11.46 0.29
C ILE A 81 5.33 12.32 -0.74
N THR A 82 5.75 12.21 -1.99
CA THR A 82 5.18 12.97 -3.12
C THR A 82 4.05 12.23 -3.84
N ILE A 83 3.87 10.94 -3.58
CA ILE A 83 2.82 10.12 -4.19
C ILE A 83 1.58 10.16 -3.30
N ASP A 84 0.50 10.78 -3.79
CA ASP A 84 -0.73 11.02 -3.03
C ASP A 84 -1.35 9.73 -2.50
N VAL A 85 -1.47 8.70 -3.32
CA VAL A 85 -2.03 7.40 -2.92
C VAL A 85 -1.28 6.82 -1.72
N THR A 86 0.06 6.83 -1.78
CA THR A 86 0.91 6.33 -0.69
C THR A 86 0.70 7.14 0.59
N ARG A 87 0.65 8.47 0.45
CA ARG A 87 0.46 9.40 1.57
C ARG A 87 -0.90 9.20 2.24
N GLU A 88 -1.97 9.20 1.45
CA GLU A 88 -3.33 9.08 1.97
C GLU A 88 -3.56 7.71 2.63
N ARG A 89 -3.09 6.61 2.02
CA ARG A 89 -3.16 5.28 2.65
C ARG A 89 -2.34 5.21 3.94
N LEU A 90 -1.15 5.83 3.98
CA LEU A 90 -0.35 5.88 5.21
C LEU A 90 -1.04 6.68 6.31
N HIS A 91 -1.60 7.85 5.98
CA HIS A 91 -2.37 8.65 6.93
C HIS A 91 -3.57 7.87 7.46
N GLY A 92 -4.33 7.19 6.59
CA GLY A 92 -5.45 6.36 7.02
C GLY A 92 -5.06 5.26 8.01
N ALA A 93 -3.96 4.56 7.78
CA ALA A 93 -3.45 3.58 8.71
C ALA A 93 -2.99 4.23 10.04
N ARG A 94 -2.31 5.37 9.97
CA ARG A 94 -1.83 6.11 11.15
C ARG A 94 -2.93 6.82 11.93
N ASP A 95 -4.08 7.10 11.35
CA ASP A 95 -5.27 7.57 12.10
C ASP A 95 -5.69 6.55 13.17
N VAL A 96 -5.39 5.27 12.98
CA VAL A 96 -5.69 4.19 13.93
C VAL A 96 -4.43 3.77 14.72
N TYR A 97 -3.28 3.73 14.08
CA TYR A 97 -2.00 3.32 14.63
C TYR A 97 -0.94 4.43 14.44
N PRO A 98 -1.01 5.52 15.21
CA PRO A 98 -0.19 6.72 14.97
C PRO A 98 1.31 6.46 15.02
N ASN A 99 1.75 5.49 15.82
CA ASN A 99 3.17 5.17 16.02
C ASN A 99 3.61 3.89 15.29
N ALA A 100 2.77 3.30 14.42
CA ALA A 100 3.16 2.12 13.69
C ALA A 100 4.35 2.41 12.76
N PRO A 101 5.43 1.62 12.86
CA PRO A 101 6.54 1.75 11.94
C PRO A 101 6.05 1.45 10.51
N ALA A 102 6.52 2.24 9.57
CA ALA A 102 6.17 2.09 8.18
C ALA A 102 7.43 1.83 7.33
N LEU A 103 7.38 0.77 6.52
CA LEU A 103 8.45 0.38 5.61
C LEU A 103 7.97 0.58 4.18
N ALA A 104 8.61 1.49 3.46
CA ALA A 104 8.29 1.75 2.06
C ALA A 104 9.05 0.80 1.14
N THR A 105 8.37 0.43 0.06
CA THR A 105 8.92 -0.40 -1.01
C THR A 105 9.23 0.44 -2.25
N ALA A 106 10.02 -0.10 -3.18
CA ALA A 106 10.31 0.57 -4.44
C ALA A 106 9.16 0.48 -5.45
N GLY A 107 8.11 -0.29 -5.16
CA GLY A 107 6.94 -0.47 -6.04
C GLY A 107 5.95 -1.47 -5.50
N SER A 108 4.88 -1.75 -6.27
CA SER A 108 3.87 -2.75 -5.94
C SER A 108 4.16 -4.05 -6.66
N SER A 109 4.82 -4.99 -5.98
CA SER A 109 5.02 -6.35 -6.48
C SER A 109 5.18 -7.34 -5.33
N ILE A 110 4.99 -8.63 -5.61
CA ILE A 110 5.19 -9.70 -4.64
C ILE A 110 6.63 -9.72 -4.13
N ASP A 111 7.62 -9.51 -5.00
CA ASP A 111 9.03 -9.49 -4.61
C ASP A 111 9.37 -8.33 -3.67
N GLN A 112 8.75 -7.17 -3.88
CA GLN A 112 8.88 -6.02 -2.99
C GLN A 112 8.25 -6.30 -1.62
N GLY A 113 7.07 -6.90 -1.60
CA GLY A 113 6.42 -7.35 -0.36
C GLY A 113 7.23 -8.40 0.39
N LEU A 114 7.80 -9.38 -0.33
CA LEU A 114 8.68 -10.40 0.22
C LEU A 114 9.92 -9.78 0.87
N SER A 115 10.56 -8.84 0.18
CA SER A 115 11.73 -8.13 0.71
C SER A 115 11.40 -7.33 1.95
N ALA A 116 10.26 -6.63 1.97
CA ALA A 116 9.78 -5.89 3.14
C ALA A 116 9.45 -6.82 4.32
N GLY A 117 8.75 -7.93 4.05
CA GLY A 117 8.42 -8.92 5.07
C GLY A 117 9.66 -9.55 5.71
N ARG A 118 10.69 -9.84 4.93
CA ARG A 118 11.97 -10.34 5.46
C ARG A 118 12.63 -9.35 6.43
N VAL A 119 12.51 -8.04 6.18
CA VAL A 119 12.99 -7.00 7.11
C VAL A 119 12.15 -6.99 8.39
N LEU A 120 10.81 -7.07 8.26
CA LEU A 120 9.90 -7.05 9.41
C LEU A 120 10.06 -8.27 10.32
N PHE A 121 10.35 -9.44 9.74
CA PHE A 121 10.40 -10.70 10.49
C PHE A 121 11.83 -11.14 10.85
N ALA A 122 12.86 -10.37 10.50
CA ALA A 122 14.26 -10.71 10.76
C ALA A 122 14.58 -10.89 12.25
N ASP A 123 14.04 -10.00 13.10
CA ASP A 123 14.26 -10.06 14.55
C ASP A 123 13.01 -10.61 15.26
N PRO A 124 13.06 -11.85 15.81
CA PRO A 124 11.92 -12.44 16.52
C PRO A 124 11.36 -11.60 17.68
N ALA A 125 12.20 -10.79 18.32
CA ALA A 125 11.79 -9.96 19.46
C ALA A 125 11.01 -8.69 19.03
N ARG A 126 11.04 -8.34 17.75
CA ARG A 126 10.46 -7.11 17.20
C ARG A 126 9.41 -7.36 16.11
N ARG A 127 8.99 -8.62 15.97
CA ARG A 127 8.00 -9.01 14.96
C ARG A 127 6.63 -8.40 15.27
N PRO A 128 5.99 -7.72 14.32
CA PRO A 128 4.62 -7.26 14.50
C PRO A 128 3.66 -8.44 14.52
N THR A 129 2.53 -8.31 15.22
CA THR A 129 1.45 -9.30 15.20
C THR A 129 0.50 -9.10 14.03
N ALA A 130 0.56 -7.94 13.37
CA ALA A 130 -0.17 -7.70 12.13
C ALA A 130 0.61 -6.78 11.20
N VAL A 131 0.42 -6.97 9.89
CA VAL A 131 0.97 -6.13 8.84
C VAL A 131 -0.17 -5.58 7.98
N ILE A 132 -0.20 -4.26 7.84
CA ILE A 132 -1.12 -3.54 6.96
C ILE A 132 -0.36 -3.18 5.68
N ALA A 133 -0.65 -3.86 4.59
CA ALA A 133 0.00 -3.61 3.30
C ALA A 133 -0.89 -2.71 2.41
N GLN A 134 -0.26 -1.80 1.69
CA GLN A 134 -0.95 -0.85 0.82
C GLN A 134 -1.34 -1.42 -0.55
N SER A 135 -1.09 -2.71 -0.81
CA SER A 135 -1.62 -3.42 -1.98
C SER A 135 -1.67 -4.92 -1.72
N ASP A 136 -2.49 -5.65 -2.49
CA ASP A 136 -2.61 -7.09 -2.40
C ASP A 136 -1.33 -7.81 -2.83
N LEU A 137 -0.59 -7.25 -3.80
CA LEU A 137 0.69 -7.79 -4.23
C LEU A 137 1.75 -7.69 -3.11
N LEU A 138 1.78 -6.57 -2.39
CA LEU A 138 2.66 -6.41 -1.23
C LEU A 138 2.26 -7.38 -0.11
N ALA A 139 0.94 -7.50 0.17
CA ALA A 139 0.44 -8.44 1.15
C ALA A 139 0.84 -9.89 0.85
N ALA A 140 0.71 -10.31 -0.40
CA ALA A 140 1.13 -11.65 -0.84
C ALA A 140 2.63 -11.89 -0.61
N GLY A 141 3.47 -10.90 -0.89
CA GLY A 141 4.89 -10.98 -0.60
C GLY A 141 5.21 -11.08 0.89
N VAL A 142 4.51 -10.30 1.72
CA VAL A 142 4.64 -10.35 3.18
C VAL A 142 4.23 -11.71 3.73
N ILE A 143 3.15 -12.31 3.22
CA ILE A 143 2.71 -13.66 3.61
C ILE A 143 3.81 -14.68 3.30
N ARG A 144 4.40 -14.64 2.11
CA ARG A 144 5.53 -15.51 1.75
C ARG A 144 6.73 -15.32 2.68
N ALA A 145 7.04 -14.09 3.07
CA ALA A 145 8.12 -13.83 4.03
C ALA A 145 7.82 -14.39 5.42
N ALA A 146 6.56 -14.33 5.86
CA ALA A 146 6.14 -14.95 7.11
C ALA A 146 6.33 -16.47 7.07
N GLU A 147 5.93 -17.13 5.99
CA GLU A 147 6.15 -18.58 5.78
C GLU A 147 7.65 -18.93 5.78
N GLU A 148 8.49 -18.16 5.08
CA GLU A 148 9.95 -18.33 5.09
C GLU A 148 10.54 -18.20 6.50
N ALA A 149 9.95 -17.33 7.35
CA ALA A 149 10.35 -17.13 8.73
C ALA A 149 9.77 -18.19 9.71
N GLY A 150 9.00 -19.16 9.18
CA GLY A 150 8.34 -20.21 9.97
C GLY A 150 7.12 -19.70 10.74
N LEU A 151 6.51 -18.58 10.33
CA LEU A 151 5.31 -18.03 10.94
C LEU A 151 4.07 -18.49 10.20
N SER A 152 3.02 -18.81 10.96
CA SER A 152 1.70 -19.08 10.39
C SER A 152 0.90 -17.80 10.19
N VAL A 153 0.17 -17.72 9.07
CA VAL A 153 -0.77 -16.65 8.78
C VAL A 153 -2.17 -17.25 8.76
N PRO A 154 -3.13 -16.77 9.55
CA PRO A 154 -3.04 -15.62 10.47
C PRO A 154 -2.59 -15.96 11.90
N GLY A 155 -2.16 -17.20 12.20
CA GLY A 155 -1.93 -17.69 13.57
C GLY A 155 -0.89 -16.89 14.36
N ASP A 156 0.26 -16.59 13.76
CA ASP A 156 1.35 -15.82 14.37
C ASP A 156 1.36 -14.36 13.92
N VAL A 157 0.94 -14.10 12.67
CA VAL A 157 0.86 -12.75 12.10
C VAL A 157 -0.34 -12.62 11.17
N SER A 158 -1.13 -11.59 11.35
CA SER A 158 -2.22 -11.23 10.45
C SER A 158 -1.71 -10.29 9.34
N VAL A 159 -2.23 -10.44 8.12
CA VAL A 159 -1.85 -9.58 6.99
C VAL A 159 -3.11 -9.08 6.29
N THR A 160 -3.16 -7.77 6.02
CA THR A 160 -4.21 -7.16 5.20
C THR A 160 -3.62 -6.54 3.95
N GLY A 161 -4.39 -6.57 2.85
CA GLY A 161 -4.06 -5.95 1.59
C GLY A 161 -4.93 -4.73 1.27
N PHE A 162 -4.83 -4.30 0.02
CA PHE A 162 -5.61 -3.23 -0.56
C PHE A 162 -5.70 -3.46 -2.08
N ASP A 163 -6.80 -3.15 -2.71
CA ASP A 163 -7.19 -3.16 -4.12
C ASP A 163 -8.27 -4.22 -4.44
N GLY A 164 -8.28 -5.37 -3.78
CA GLY A 164 -9.23 -6.47 -4.04
C GLY A 164 -8.92 -7.22 -5.34
N VAL A 165 -7.65 -7.27 -5.75
CA VAL A 165 -7.25 -7.97 -6.96
C VAL A 165 -6.96 -9.45 -6.71
N PRO A 166 -7.35 -10.36 -7.61
CA PRO A 166 -6.92 -11.74 -7.54
C PRO A 166 -5.39 -11.82 -7.64
N VAL A 167 -4.76 -12.49 -6.68
CA VAL A 167 -3.31 -12.72 -6.70
C VAL A 167 -3.06 -14.21 -6.87
N ASP A 168 -2.48 -14.59 -8.01
CA ASP A 168 -2.13 -15.99 -8.28
C ASP A 168 -1.11 -16.50 -7.25
N GLY A 169 -1.34 -17.71 -6.76
CA GLY A 169 -0.46 -18.35 -5.78
C GLY A 169 -0.65 -17.88 -4.34
N LEU A 170 -1.70 -17.13 -4.02
CA LEU A 170 -2.10 -16.84 -2.63
C LEU A 170 -2.85 -18.01 -1.97
N SER A 171 -3.36 -18.99 -2.75
CA SER A 171 -4.01 -20.17 -2.17
C SER A 171 -3.02 -20.93 -1.23
N PRO A 172 -3.45 -21.30 -0.01
CA PRO A 172 -4.84 -21.39 0.44
C PRO A 172 -5.38 -20.14 1.19
N TYR A 173 -4.69 -19.01 1.15
CA TYR A 173 -5.08 -17.83 1.90
C TYR A 173 -6.24 -17.08 1.23
N GLU A 174 -7.23 -16.70 2.04
CA GLU A 174 -8.24 -15.70 1.71
C GLU A 174 -7.78 -14.35 2.30
N LEU A 175 -7.23 -13.48 1.45
CA LEU A 175 -6.69 -12.20 1.89
C LEU A 175 -7.80 -11.25 2.32
N THR A 176 -7.73 -10.76 3.55
CA THR A 176 -8.52 -9.60 3.97
C THR A 176 -8.03 -8.36 3.23
N THR A 177 -8.85 -7.81 2.37
CA THR A 177 -8.50 -6.66 1.52
C THR A 177 -9.67 -5.71 1.36
N LEU A 178 -9.38 -4.49 0.95
CA LEU A 178 -10.37 -3.50 0.53
C LEU A 178 -10.54 -3.58 -0.98
N VAL A 179 -11.75 -3.89 -1.40
CA VAL A 179 -12.09 -3.93 -2.83
C VAL A 179 -12.35 -2.50 -3.30
N GLN A 180 -11.56 -2.06 -4.26
CA GLN A 180 -11.88 -0.84 -5.00
C GLN A 180 -13.09 -1.14 -5.88
N GLN A 181 -14.18 -0.41 -5.69
CA GLN A 181 -15.34 -0.54 -6.56
C GLN A 181 -14.95 0.00 -7.93
N GLY A 182 -14.49 -0.88 -8.79
CA GLY A 182 -14.32 -0.61 -10.21
C GLY A 182 -15.70 -0.43 -10.84
N ALA A 183 -15.80 0.56 -11.71
CA ALA A 183 -16.97 0.81 -12.52
C ALA A 183 -17.22 -0.35 -13.49
#